data_afdc90a5a4e19bc8f323be6e72c91bd8
#
_entry.id   afdc90a5a4e19bc8f323be6e72c91bd8
#
_cell.length_a   1.000
_cell.length_b   1.000
_cell.length_c   1.000
_cell.angle_alpha   90.00
_cell.angle_beta   90.00
_cell.angle_gamma   90.00
#
_symmetry.space_group_name_H-M   'P 1'
#
loop_
_entity.id
_entity.type
_entity.pdbx_description
1 polymer ?
#
loop_
_entity_poly.entity_id
_entity_poly.type
_entity_poly.pdbx_seq_one_letter_code
_entity_poly.pdbx_strand_id
1 'polypeptide(L)'
;LPESTERERLSVPMVREGSTFREVSWDEALDLVADKLGRAKAANRAGALISGLSTDEELTVLSDFFRKSLKMDKVDCFNGDVLRGFEEGFHPFISQGVQPFTAAHNILDSDAIIVIGADPQNEAPVVASYIRVATVKNGAKLINFSAKDNPFEGITDVDIRISPEVLHGALVSFTEAVAGKEDAENRISSVADLANMKPEEIAIAAKYLADAKKPVVVL
;
A
#
# COMPACT_ATOMS: atom_id res chain seq x y z
N LEU A 1 18.90 4.02 -4.25
CA LEU A 1 19.07 3.90 -5.70
C LEU A 1 20.49 3.50 -6.19
N PRO A 2 21.63 3.89 -5.56
CA PRO A 2 22.95 3.43 -6.02
C PRO A 2 23.16 1.92 -5.91
N GLU A 3 22.70 1.30 -4.84
CA GLU A 3 22.89 -0.15 -4.60
C GLU A 3 22.17 -1.06 -5.62
N SER A 4 21.12 -0.58 -6.27
CA SER A 4 20.38 -1.39 -7.26
C SER A 4 21.05 -1.43 -8.63
N THR A 5 21.98 -0.50 -8.91
CA THR A 5 22.68 -0.42 -10.19
C THR A 5 24.00 -1.17 -10.21
N GLU A 6 24.53 -1.54 -9.03
CA GLU A 6 25.79 -2.28 -8.90
C GLU A 6 25.61 -3.82 -8.84
N ARG A 7 24.36 -4.30 -8.78
CA ARG A 7 24.12 -5.75 -8.77
C ARG A 7 24.20 -6.33 -10.16
N GLU A 8 25.00 -7.39 -10.29
CA GLU A 8 25.08 -8.18 -11.50
C GLU A 8 23.70 -8.77 -11.83
N ARG A 9 23.20 -8.48 -13.03
CA ARG A 9 21.90 -8.97 -13.50
C ARG A 9 22.04 -10.30 -14.20
N LEU A 10 21.06 -11.19 -13.99
CA LEU A 10 20.92 -12.41 -14.77
C LEU A 10 20.63 -12.04 -16.23
N SER A 11 21.50 -12.46 -17.14
CA SER A 11 21.39 -12.21 -18.58
C SER A 11 20.93 -13.44 -19.37
N VAL A 12 20.98 -14.62 -18.76
CA VAL A 12 20.60 -15.91 -19.35
C VAL A 12 19.80 -16.72 -18.34
N PRO A 13 18.95 -17.67 -18.82
CA PRO A 13 18.25 -18.59 -17.94
C PRO A 13 19.23 -19.50 -17.19
N MET A 14 18.92 -19.81 -15.95
CA MET A 14 19.74 -20.67 -15.12
C MET A 14 18.89 -21.75 -14.45
N VAL A 15 19.40 -22.97 -14.41
CA VAL A 15 18.77 -24.12 -13.73
C VAL A 15 19.63 -24.53 -12.55
N ARG A 16 18.96 -24.79 -11.43
CA ARG A 16 19.65 -25.25 -10.21
C ARG A 16 19.94 -26.75 -10.26
N GLU A 17 21.21 -27.10 -10.11
CA GLU A 17 21.70 -28.45 -9.99
C GLU A 17 22.40 -28.62 -8.63
N GLY A 18 21.69 -29.21 -7.67
CA GLY A 18 22.19 -29.33 -6.30
C GLY A 18 22.34 -27.96 -5.62
N SER A 19 23.57 -27.57 -5.29
CA SER A 19 23.91 -26.28 -4.68
C SER A 19 24.35 -25.20 -5.67
N THR A 20 24.52 -25.54 -6.94
CA THR A 20 25.01 -24.64 -8.00
C THR A 20 23.93 -24.30 -9.02
N PHE A 21 24.18 -23.25 -9.79
CA PHE A 21 23.35 -22.89 -10.95
C PHE A 21 24.15 -23.12 -12.23
N ARG A 22 23.49 -23.68 -13.25
CA ARG A 22 24.02 -23.88 -14.59
C ARG A 22 23.24 -23.01 -15.58
N GLU A 23 23.95 -22.33 -16.46
CA GLU A 23 23.35 -21.63 -17.60
C GLU A 23 22.71 -22.63 -18.59
N VAL A 24 21.54 -22.29 -19.10
CA VAL A 24 20.79 -23.11 -20.05
C VAL A 24 20.21 -22.25 -21.19
N SER A 25 19.78 -22.90 -22.27
CA SER A 25 19.01 -22.21 -23.30
C SER A 25 17.60 -21.87 -22.81
N TRP A 26 16.94 -20.93 -23.49
CA TRP A 26 15.53 -20.63 -23.23
C TRP A 26 14.63 -21.85 -23.45
N ASP A 27 14.89 -22.64 -24.50
CA ASP A 27 14.10 -23.84 -24.81
C ASP A 27 14.21 -24.85 -23.66
N GLU A 28 15.42 -25.16 -23.20
CA GLU A 28 15.63 -26.06 -22.07
C GLU A 28 14.95 -25.55 -20.78
N ALA A 29 15.04 -24.24 -20.49
CA ALA A 29 14.40 -23.65 -19.33
C ALA A 29 12.88 -23.74 -19.40
N LEU A 30 12.28 -23.43 -20.55
CA LEU A 30 10.83 -23.46 -20.77
C LEU A 30 10.27 -24.87 -20.71
N ASP A 31 10.98 -25.87 -21.31
CA ASP A 31 10.60 -27.27 -21.22
C ASP A 31 10.59 -27.78 -19.78
N LEU A 32 11.60 -27.41 -19.01
CA LEU A 32 11.69 -27.76 -17.59
C LEU A 32 10.56 -27.13 -16.77
N VAL A 33 10.24 -25.86 -17.02
CA VAL A 33 9.14 -25.15 -16.35
C VAL A 33 7.81 -25.80 -16.72
N ALA A 34 7.57 -26.10 -18.00
CA ALA A 34 6.34 -26.73 -18.48
C ALA A 34 6.11 -28.10 -17.82
N ASP A 35 7.14 -28.95 -17.77
CA ASP A 35 7.08 -30.25 -17.11
C ASP A 35 6.78 -30.15 -15.62
N LYS A 36 7.53 -29.32 -14.89
CA LYS A 36 7.34 -29.12 -13.44
C LYS A 36 5.98 -28.53 -13.12
N LEU A 37 5.55 -27.52 -13.87
CA LEU A 37 4.26 -26.85 -13.65
C LEU A 37 3.10 -27.80 -13.97
N GLY A 38 3.21 -28.59 -15.04
CA GLY A 38 2.23 -29.63 -15.42
C GLY A 38 2.05 -30.67 -14.31
N ARG A 39 3.15 -31.18 -13.76
CA ARG A 39 3.11 -32.13 -12.62
C ARG A 39 2.52 -31.51 -11.37
N ALA A 40 2.91 -30.28 -11.03
CA ALA A 40 2.40 -29.58 -9.86
C ALA A 40 0.89 -29.32 -9.98
N LYS A 41 0.42 -28.93 -11.16
CA LYS A 41 -0.99 -28.76 -11.49
C LYS A 41 -1.77 -30.07 -11.32
N ALA A 42 -1.28 -31.16 -11.92
CA ALA A 42 -1.92 -32.47 -11.81
C ALA A 42 -2.08 -32.94 -10.35
N ALA A 43 -1.15 -32.57 -9.49
CA ALA A 43 -1.19 -32.83 -8.05
C ALA A 43 -1.96 -31.78 -7.23
N ASN A 44 -2.63 -30.79 -7.87
CA ASN A 44 -3.30 -29.64 -7.24
C ASN A 44 -2.38 -28.83 -6.29
N ARG A 45 -1.09 -28.72 -6.62
CA ARG A 45 -0.04 -28.07 -5.84
C ARG A 45 0.56 -26.86 -6.55
N ALA A 46 -0.06 -26.39 -7.63
CA ALA A 46 0.35 -25.18 -8.32
C ALA A 46 -0.46 -23.97 -7.84
N GLY A 47 0.19 -22.84 -7.74
CA GLY A 47 -0.39 -21.53 -7.47
C GLY A 47 0.46 -20.44 -8.14
N ALA A 48 -0.12 -19.28 -8.41
CA ALA A 48 0.57 -18.15 -8.98
C ALA A 48 0.37 -16.90 -8.12
N LEU A 49 1.47 -16.20 -7.84
CA LEU A 49 1.47 -14.85 -7.27
C LEU A 49 2.06 -13.91 -8.31
N ILE A 50 1.29 -12.87 -8.67
CA ILE A 50 1.68 -11.89 -9.69
C ILE A 50 2.05 -10.59 -8.99
N SER A 51 3.09 -9.93 -9.48
CA SER A 51 3.54 -8.65 -8.94
C SER A 51 2.61 -7.51 -9.38
N GLY A 52 2.28 -6.60 -8.45
CA GLY A 52 1.60 -5.34 -8.78
C GLY A 52 2.48 -4.34 -9.56
N LEU A 53 3.78 -4.67 -9.76
CA LEU A 53 4.69 -3.88 -10.60
C LEU A 53 4.69 -4.32 -12.07
N SER A 54 3.89 -5.36 -12.42
CA SER A 54 3.70 -5.79 -13.80
C SER A 54 2.85 -4.78 -14.57
N THR A 55 3.09 -4.68 -15.89
CA THR A 55 2.24 -3.86 -16.76
C THR A 55 0.86 -4.49 -16.94
N ASP A 56 -0.13 -3.73 -17.42
CA ASP A 56 -1.48 -4.23 -17.68
C ASP A 56 -1.48 -5.34 -18.73
N GLU A 57 -0.59 -5.25 -19.73
CA GLU A 57 -0.40 -6.29 -20.75
C GLU A 57 0.15 -7.58 -20.13
N GLU A 58 1.15 -7.49 -19.26
CA GLU A 58 1.71 -8.64 -18.53
C GLU A 58 0.65 -9.28 -17.64
N LEU A 59 -0.11 -8.49 -16.89
CA LEU A 59 -1.19 -8.98 -16.04
C LEU A 59 -2.26 -9.72 -16.84
N THR A 60 -2.62 -9.19 -18.01
CA THR A 60 -3.60 -9.82 -18.92
C THR A 60 -3.08 -11.15 -19.44
N VAL A 61 -1.84 -11.19 -19.95
CA VAL A 61 -1.23 -12.42 -20.49
C VAL A 61 -1.06 -13.46 -19.39
N LEU A 62 -0.58 -13.07 -18.20
CA LEU A 62 -0.42 -13.97 -17.06
C LEU A 62 -1.76 -14.52 -16.56
N SER A 63 -2.79 -13.67 -16.47
CA SER A 63 -4.14 -14.10 -16.10
C SER A 63 -4.69 -15.13 -17.08
N ASP A 64 -4.57 -14.88 -18.38
CA ASP A 64 -5.02 -15.79 -19.43
C ASP A 64 -4.22 -17.11 -19.41
N PHE A 65 -2.93 -17.05 -19.24
CA PHE A 65 -2.07 -18.22 -19.13
C PHE A 65 -2.47 -19.10 -17.94
N PHE A 66 -2.55 -18.52 -16.74
CA PHE A 66 -2.86 -19.31 -15.56
C PHE A 66 -4.33 -19.77 -15.52
N ARG A 67 -5.29 -18.89 -15.82
CA ARG A 67 -6.71 -19.21 -15.71
C ARG A 67 -7.25 -20.00 -16.90
N LYS A 68 -6.93 -19.58 -18.14
CA LYS A 68 -7.48 -20.20 -19.35
C LYS A 68 -6.65 -21.40 -19.82
N SER A 69 -5.32 -21.26 -19.91
CA SER A 69 -4.44 -22.32 -20.42
C SER A 69 -4.16 -23.39 -19.38
N LEU A 70 -3.75 -23.01 -18.19
CA LEU A 70 -3.46 -23.95 -17.11
C LEU A 70 -4.69 -24.32 -16.28
N LYS A 71 -5.82 -23.61 -16.42
CA LYS A 71 -7.06 -23.82 -15.63
C LYS A 71 -6.78 -23.90 -14.14
N MET A 72 -6.04 -22.91 -13.62
CA MET A 72 -5.68 -22.81 -12.21
C MET A 72 -6.60 -21.80 -11.52
N ASP A 73 -7.13 -22.17 -10.35
CA ASP A 73 -7.97 -21.28 -9.52
C ASP A 73 -7.14 -20.48 -8.51
N LYS A 74 -5.95 -21.02 -8.14
CA LYS A 74 -5.05 -20.41 -7.16
C LYS A 74 -4.14 -19.38 -7.83
N VAL A 75 -4.73 -18.25 -8.19
CA VAL A 75 -4.02 -17.11 -8.80
C VAL A 75 -4.38 -15.86 -8.03
N ASP A 76 -3.38 -15.21 -7.47
CA ASP A 76 -3.54 -13.97 -6.71
C ASP A 76 -2.42 -12.98 -7.06
N CYS A 77 -2.55 -11.74 -6.64
CA CYS A 77 -1.47 -10.77 -6.72
C CYS A 77 -0.80 -10.58 -5.34
N PHE A 78 0.43 -10.15 -5.35
CA PHE A 78 1.11 -9.73 -4.15
C PHE A 78 0.34 -8.53 -3.55
N ASN A 79 -0.07 -8.61 -2.29
CA ASN A 79 -1.00 -7.67 -1.63
C ASN A 79 -2.46 -7.72 -2.16
N GLY A 80 -2.92 -8.85 -2.70
CA GLY A 80 -4.27 -8.99 -3.23
C GLY A 80 -5.39 -8.77 -2.20
N ASP A 81 -5.14 -9.07 -0.94
CA ASP A 81 -6.03 -8.78 0.19
C ASP A 81 -6.17 -7.27 0.44
N VAL A 82 -5.06 -6.52 0.37
CA VAL A 82 -5.05 -5.05 0.47
C VAL A 82 -5.84 -4.43 -0.68
N LEU A 83 -5.59 -4.89 -1.92
CA LEU A 83 -6.31 -4.41 -3.10
C LEU A 83 -7.80 -4.70 -3.02
N ARG A 84 -8.19 -5.87 -2.51
CA ARG A 84 -9.60 -6.24 -2.31
C ARG A 84 -10.26 -5.35 -1.26
N GLY A 85 -9.61 -5.13 -0.11
CA GLY A 85 -10.11 -4.22 0.91
C GLY A 85 -10.27 -2.79 0.39
N PHE A 86 -9.34 -2.35 -0.44
CA PHE A 86 -9.41 -1.06 -1.12
C PHE A 86 -10.61 -1.01 -2.10
N GLU A 87 -10.78 -2.01 -2.95
CA GLU A 87 -11.91 -2.11 -3.88
C GLU A 87 -13.25 -2.13 -3.13
N GLU A 88 -13.40 -2.97 -2.13
CA GLU A 88 -14.61 -3.07 -1.31
C GLU A 88 -14.93 -1.75 -0.58
N GLY A 89 -13.91 -1.05 -0.09
CA GLY A 89 -14.07 0.23 0.59
C GLY A 89 -14.46 1.38 -0.32
N PHE A 90 -13.91 1.43 -1.53
CA PHE A 90 -14.14 2.56 -2.47
C PHE A 90 -15.25 2.32 -3.49
N HIS A 91 -15.57 1.06 -3.81
CA HIS A 91 -16.59 0.72 -4.81
C HIS A 91 -17.95 1.39 -4.55
N PRO A 92 -18.49 1.46 -3.31
CA PRO A 92 -19.75 2.13 -3.04
C PRO A 92 -19.74 3.63 -3.41
N PHE A 93 -18.61 4.30 -3.28
CA PHE A 93 -18.46 5.72 -3.62
C PHE A 93 -18.32 5.92 -5.12
N ILE A 94 -17.47 5.11 -5.76
CA ILE A 94 -17.25 5.17 -7.22
C ILE A 94 -18.55 4.88 -7.98
N SER A 95 -19.34 3.91 -7.53
CA SER A 95 -20.63 3.56 -8.15
C SER A 95 -21.68 4.69 -8.04
N GLN A 96 -21.49 5.62 -7.10
CA GLN A 96 -22.32 6.81 -6.94
C GLN A 96 -21.75 8.03 -7.69
N GLY A 97 -20.69 7.85 -8.49
CA GLY A 97 -20.06 8.93 -9.25
C GLY A 97 -19.07 9.77 -8.43
N VAL A 98 -18.77 9.39 -7.19
CA VAL A 98 -17.74 10.05 -6.39
C VAL A 98 -16.38 9.63 -6.91
N GLN A 99 -15.49 10.60 -7.14
CA GLN A 99 -14.09 10.38 -7.52
C GLN A 99 -13.20 10.52 -6.28
N PRO A 100 -12.92 9.42 -5.56
CA PRO A 100 -12.12 9.48 -4.33
C PRO A 100 -10.63 9.66 -4.60
N PHE A 101 -10.22 9.50 -5.87
CA PHE A 101 -8.81 9.58 -6.26
C PHE A 101 -8.49 10.93 -6.88
N THR A 102 -7.29 11.41 -6.61
CA THR A 102 -6.78 12.65 -7.17
C THR A 102 -5.38 12.44 -7.75
N ALA A 103 -4.97 13.33 -8.65
CA ALA A 103 -3.62 13.31 -9.16
C ALA A 103 -2.62 13.69 -8.05
N ALA A 104 -1.47 13.01 -8.02
CA ALA A 104 -0.48 13.19 -6.94
C ALA A 104 -0.03 14.65 -6.74
N HIS A 105 0.03 15.46 -7.82
CA HIS A 105 0.41 16.86 -7.72
C HIS A 105 -0.62 17.74 -6.97
N ASN A 106 -1.87 17.30 -6.84
CA ASN A 106 -2.90 18.04 -6.09
C ASN A 106 -2.62 18.05 -4.58
N ILE A 107 -1.71 17.21 -4.10
CA ILE A 107 -1.19 17.26 -2.71
C ILE A 107 -0.60 18.64 -2.40
N LEU A 108 -0.04 19.32 -3.40
CA LEU A 108 0.52 20.67 -3.23
C LEU A 108 -0.51 21.72 -2.79
N ASP A 109 -1.78 21.53 -3.14
CA ASP A 109 -2.89 22.44 -2.83
C ASP A 109 -3.67 22.03 -1.56
N SER A 110 -3.26 20.94 -0.90
CA SER A 110 -3.93 20.46 0.31
C SER A 110 -3.64 21.35 1.52
N ASP A 111 -4.60 21.41 2.44
CA ASP A 111 -4.46 22.10 3.73
C ASP A 111 -4.32 21.13 4.92
N ALA A 112 -4.69 19.86 4.72
CA ALA A 112 -4.39 18.77 5.65
C ALA A 112 -4.05 17.48 4.89
N ILE A 113 -3.04 16.77 5.36
CA ILE A 113 -2.56 15.51 4.79
C ILE A 113 -2.51 14.48 5.91
N ILE A 114 -3.13 13.33 5.70
CA ILE A 114 -2.94 12.16 6.55
C ILE A 114 -2.28 11.04 5.76
N VAL A 115 -1.17 10.53 6.28
CA VAL A 115 -0.47 9.34 5.74
C VAL A 115 -0.83 8.15 6.62
N ILE A 116 -1.42 7.11 6.03
CA ILE A 116 -1.89 5.95 6.77
C ILE A 116 -1.16 4.70 6.30
N GLY A 117 -0.26 4.19 7.12
CA GLY A 117 0.43 2.93 6.89
C GLY A 117 1.41 2.91 5.71
N ALA A 118 1.53 4.01 4.96
CA ALA A 118 2.39 4.14 3.79
C ALA A 118 3.79 4.65 4.15
N ASP A 119 4.76 4.29 3.32
CA ASP A 119 6.11 4.84 3.33
C ASP A 119 6.41 5.54 1.98
N PRO A 120 5.83 6.73 1.74
CA PRO A 120 6.01 7.41 0.46
C PRO A 120 7.48 7.76 0.16
N GLN A 121 8.33 7.84 1.16
CA GLN A 121 9.75 8.14 0.96
C GLN A 121 10.45 7.04 0.18
N ASN A 122 10.12 5.78 0.44
CA ASN A 122 10.70 4.62 -0.22
C ASN A 122 9.83 4.10 -1.37
N GLU A 123 8.51 4.19 -1.26
CA GLU A 123 7.56 3.60 -2.21
C GLU A 123 7.18 4.56 -3.35
N ALA A 124 7.06 5.87 -3.05
CA ALA A 124 6.65 6.90 -4.01
C ALA A 124 7.37 8.23 -3.77
N PRO A 125 8.68 8.35 -4.07
CA PRO A 125 9.50 9.52 -3.70
C PRO A 125 8.98 10.86 -4.22
N VAL A 126 8.29 10.87 -5.36
CA VAL A 126 7.66 12.07 -5.91
C VAL A 126 6.50 12.53 -5.03
N VAL A 127 5.67 11.60 -4.56
CA VAL A 127 4.58 11.88 -3.60
C VAL A 127 5.16 12.42 -2.30
N ALA A 128 6.23 11.80 -1.78
CA ALA A 128 6.92 12.29 -0.58
C ALA A 128 7.42 13.74 -0.76
N SER A 129 7.94 14.07 -1.96
CA SER A 129 8.36 15.44 -2.27
C SER A 129 7.19 16.43 -2.25
N TYR A 130 6.05 16.05 -2.80
CA TYR A 130 4.85 16.89 -2.77
C TYR A 130 4.35 17.10 -1.33
N ILE A 131 4.32 16.06 -0.51
CA ILE A 131 3.97 16.16 0.92
C ILE A 131 4.89 17.16 1.63
N ARG A 132 6.22 17.04 1.44
CA ARG A 132 7.20 17.97 2.05
C ARG A 132 6.96 19.41 1.62
N VAL A 133 6.71 19.64 0.34
CA VAL A 133 6.44 21.00 -0.17
C VAL A 133 5.13 21.54 0.38
N ALA A 134 4.06 20.75 0.36
CA ALA A 134 2.77 21.15 0.91
C ALA A 134 2.86 21.52 2.40
N THR A 135 3.56 20.71 3.18
CA THR A 135 3.71 20.92 4.62
C THR A 135 4.64 22.10 4.93
N VAL A 136 5.88 22.07 4.40
CA VAL A 136 6.91 23.03 4.80
C VAL A 136 6.74 24.41 4.16
N LYS A 137 6.30 24.46 2.90
CA LYS A 137 6.18 25.72 2.16
C LYS A 137 4.75 26.26 2.15
N ASN A 138 3.75 25.39 2.04
CA ASN A 138 2.35 25.81 1.86
C ASN A 138 1.55 25.75 3.17
N GLY A 139 2.13 25.18 4.26
CA GLY A 139 1.53 25.19 5.58
C GLY A 139 0.44 24.13 5.81
N ALA A 140 0.36 23.11 4.94
CA ALA A 140 -0.54 21.99 5.15
C ALA A 140 -0.23 21.26 6.45
N LYS A 141 -1.26 20.83 7.19
CA LYS A 141 -1.12 20.03 8.40
C LYS A 141 -0.81 18.59 8.04
N LEU A 142 0.22 18.03 8.64
CA LEU A 142 0.63 16.65 8.36
C LEU A 142 0.40 15.75 9.57
N ILE A 143 -0.38 14.71 9.36
CA ILE A 143 -0.68 13.67 10.34
C ILE A 143 -0.13 12.35 9.78
N ASN A 144 0.68 11.67 10.58
CA ASN A 144 1.11 10.30 10.29
C ASN A 144 0.34 9.33 11.18
N PHE A 145 -0.20 8.26 10.57
CA PHE A 145 -0.94 7.21 11.27
C PHE A 145 -0.39 5.85 10.84
N SER A 146 0.57 5.32 11.60
CA SER A 146 1.33 4.15 11.15
C SER A 146 1.85 3.31 12.31
N ALA A 147 2.13 2.03 12.02
CA ALA A 147 2.87 1.15 12.91
C ALA A 147 4.39 1.23 12.71
N LYS A 148 4.84 1.86 11.63
CA LYS A 148 6.26 2.02 11.26
C LYS A 148 6.80 3.37 11.71
N ASP A 149 8.11 3.53 11.55
CA ASP A 149 8.77 4.82 11.76
C ASP A 149 8.21 5.86 10.79
N ASN A 150 8.12 7.09 11.29
CA ASN A 150 7.56 8.19 10.54
C ASN A 150 8.54 8.66 9.45
N PRO A 151 8.20 8.55 8.16
CA PRO A 151 9.07 8.99 7.07
C PRO A 151 9.22 10.52 6.98
N PHE A 152 8.40 11.26 7.74
CA PHE A 152 8.35 12.72 7.77
C PHE A 152 8.69 13.29 9.14
N GLU A 153 9.52 12.58 9.91
CA GLU A 153 9.98 13.07 11.23
C GLU A 153 10.53 14.50 11.09
N GLY A 154 10.19 15.35 12.04
CA GLY A 154 10.57 16.76 12.07
C GLY A 154 9.70 17.74 11.29
N ILE A 155 8.77 17.26 10.45
CA ILE A 155 7.78 18.09 9.75
C ILE A 155 6.33 17.65 9.99
N THR A 156 6.12 16.53 10.68
CA THR A 156 4.78 16.02 11.02
C THR A 156 4.23 16.78 12.22
N ASP A 157 2.99 17.28 12.13
CA ASP A 157 2.31 17.96 13.22
C ASP A 157 1.85 16.96 14.30
N VAL A 158 1.32 15.80 13.91
CA VAL A 158 0.90 14.72 14.83
C VAL A 158 1.32 13.35 14.28
N ASP A 159 2.09 12.62 15.08
CA ASP A 159 2.54 11.26 14.77
C ASP A 159 1.83 10.23 15.64
N ILE A 160 0.82 9.56 15.08
CA ILE A 160 0.01 8.55 15.77
C ILE A 160 0.59 7.16 15.48
N ARG A 161 1.34 6.64 16.43
CA ARG A 161 2.00 5.35 16.30
C ARG A 161 1.18 4.25 16.96
N ILE A 162 0.68 3.33 16.15
CA ILE A 162 -0.23 2.24 16.59
C ILE A 162 0.22 0.91 16.00
N SER A 163 0.13 -0.17 16.79
CA SER A 163 0.47 -1.50 16.31
C SER A 163 -0.51 -2.00 15.23
N PRO A 164 -0.06 -2.87 14.29
CA PRO A 164 -0.89 -3.34 13.19
C PRO A 164 -2.18 -4.04 13.65
N GLU A 165 -2.13 -4.73 14.79
CA GLU A 165 -3.24 -5.53 15.32
C GLU A 165 -4.45 -4.68 15.70
N VAL A 166 -4.23 -3.44 16.12
CA VAL A 166 -5.30 -2.52 16.58
C VAL A 166 -5.52 -1.35 15.63
N LEU A 167 -4.71 -1.24 14.57
CA LEU A 167 -4.75 -0.11 13.62
C LEU A 167 -6.15 0.08 13.02
N HIS A 168 -6.82 -1.02 12.62
CA HIS A 168 -8.16 -0.94 12.04
C HIS A 168 -9.17 -0.32 13.02
N GLY A 169 -9.22 -0.81 14.26
CA GLY A 169 -10.13 -0.28 15.29
C GLY A 169 -9.85 1.18 15.63
N ALA A 170 -8.57 1.54 15.69
CA ALA A 170 -8.14 2.91 15.93
C ALA A 170 -8.54 3.85 14.78
N LEU A 171 -8.39 3.43 13.52
CA LEU A 171 -8.81 4.20 12.34
C LEU A 171 -10.33 4.41 12.33
N VAL A 172 -11.13 3.38 12.65
CA VAL A 172 -12.58 3.53 12.77
C VAL A 172 -12.94 4.56 13.83
N SER A 173 -12.39 4.43 15.05
CA SER A 173 -12.63 5.39 16.14
C SER A 173 -12.20 6.80 15.77
N PHE A 174 -11.03 6.95 15.16
CA PHE A 174 -10.51 8.24 14.72
C PHE A 174 -11.40 8.89 13.65
N THR A 175 -11.83 8.12 12.64
CA THR A 175 -12.71 8.59 11.57
C THR A 175 -14.05 9.06 12.12
N GLU A 176 -14.60 8.35 13.10
CA GLU A 176 -15.85 8.73 13.74
C GLU A 176 -15.73 9.98 14.60
N ALA A 177 -14.57 10.18 15.24
CA ALA A 177 -14.23 11.42 15.93
C ALA A 177 -14.12 12.60 14.96
N VAL A 178 -13.44 12.43 13.82
CA VAL A 178 -13.35 13.45 12.75
C VAL A 178 -14.74 13.82 12.21
N ALA A 179 -15.63 12.83 12.06
CA ALA A 179 -17.00 13.04 11.61
C ALA A 179 -17.91 13.70 12.65
N GLY A 180 -17.44 13.96 13.86
CA GLY A 180 -18.24 14.57 14.94
C GLY A 180 -19.41 13.73 15.40
N LYS A 181 -19.29 12.40 15.32
CA LYS A 181 -20.34 11.49 15.81
C LYS A 181 -20.49 11.55 17.33
N GLU A 182 -21.62 11.07 17.83
CA GLU A 182 -21.82 10.87 19.27
C GLU A 182 -20.65 10.11 19.89
N ASP A 183 -20.27 10.47 21.13
CA ASP A 183 -19.10 9.91 21.83
C ASP A 183 -17.71 10.20 21.23
N ALA A 184 -17.56 11.27 20.43
CA ALA A 184 -16.27 11.62 19.85
C ALA A 184 -15.13 11.71 20.89
N GLU A 185 -15.40 12.21 22.10
CA GLU A 185 -14.40 12.30 23.19
C GLU A 185 -13.93 10.92 23.66
N ASN A 186 -14.86 9.96 23.81
CA ASN A 186 -14.53 8.58 24.18
C ASN A 186 -13.73 7.88 23.07
N ARG A 187 -14.04 8.17 21.83
CA ARG A 187 -13.30 7.63 20.68
C ARG A 187 -11.88 8.19 20.58
N ILE A 188 -11.72 9.49 20.82
CA ILE A 188 -10.41 10.14 20.93
C ILE A 188 -9.60 9.49 22.05
N SER A 189 -10.19 9.31 23.22
CA SER A 189 -9.54 8.65 24.36
C SER A 189 -9.13 7.22 24.03
N SER A 190 -9.98 6.45 23.36
CA SER A 190 -9.66 5.10 22.94
C SER A 190 -8.48 5.03 21.98
N VAL A 191 -8.40 5.95 21.00
CA VAL A 191 -7.25 6.02 20.08
C VAL A 191 -5.99 6.42 20.84
N ALA A 192 -6.10 7.39 21.74
CA ALA A 192 -4.99 7.87 22.55
C ALA A 192 -4.39 6.74 23.43
N ASP A 193 -5.24 5.94 24.06
CA ASP A 193 -4.81 4.78 24.84
C ASP A 193 -4.09 3.74 23.98
N LEU A 194 -4.63 3.44 22.80
CA LEU A 194 -4.00 2.49 21.86
C LEU A 194 -2.66 2.99 21.32
N ALA A 195 -2.52 4.29 21.11
CA ALA A 195 -1.30 4.93 20.62
C ALA A 195 -0.30 5.29 21.74
N ASN A 196 -0.70 5.14 23.02
CA ASN A 196 0.04 5.62 24.19
C ASN A 196 0.36 7.13 24.07
N MET A 197 -0.63 7.92 23.67
CA MET A 197 -0.57 9.37 23.47
C MET A 197 -1.57 10.07 24.38
N LYS A 198 -1.47 11.39 24.43
CA LYS A 198 -2.47 12.20 25.15
C LYS A 198 -3.72 12.41 24.29
N PRO A 199 -4.94 12.35 24.87
CA PRO A 199 -6.18 12.60 24.13
C PRO A 199 -6.18 13.93 23.38
N GLU A 200 -5.53 14.97 23.93
CA GLU A 200 -5.44 16.29 23.31
C GLU A 200 -4.68 16.26 21.97
N GLU A 201 -3.67 15.42 21.84
CA GLU A 201 -2.89 15.27 20.58
C GLU A 201 -3.73 14.61 19.50
N ILE A 202 -4.52 13.58 19.85
CA ILE A 202 -5.47 12.95 18.93
C ILE A 202 -6.59 13.92 18.54
N ALA A 203 -7.09 14.72 19.51
CA ALA A 203 -8.10 15.75 19.27
C ALA A 203 -7.61 16.81 18.28
N ILE A 204 -6.34 17.23 18.39
CA ILE A 204 -5.71 18.16 17.45
C ILE A 204 -5.67 17.56 16.04
N ALA A 205 -5.25 16.29 15.89
CA ALA A 205 -5.23 15.62 14.61
C ALA A 205 -6.64 15.50 13.99
N ALA A 206 -7.64 15.10 14.79
CA ALA A 206 -9.02 15.02 14.34
C ALA A 206 -9.55 16.38 13.88
N LYS A 207 -9.23 17.43 14.62
CA LYS A 207 -9.62 18.81 14.28
C LYS A 207 -8.97 19.28 12.99
N TYR A 208 -7.70 19.00 12.76
CA TYR A 208 -7.03 19.37 11.50
C TYR A 208 -7.74 18.79 10.28
N LEU A 209 -8.21 17.55 10.36
CA LEU A 209 -8.95 16.94 9.25
C LEU A 209 -10.40 17.44 9.14
N ALA A 210 -11.07 17.66 10.28
CA ALA A 210 -12.46 18.15 10.30
C ALA A 210 -12.58 19.59 9.74
N ASP A 211 -11.60 20.43 10.02
CA ASP A 211 -11.57 21.84 9.57
C ASP A 211 -11.02 21.99 8.14
N ALA A 212 -10.40 20.95 7.59
CA ALA A 212 -9.76 21.00 6.28
C ALA A 212 -10.77 21.19 5.15
N LYS A 213 -10.41 22.03 4.18
CA LYS A 213 -11.18 22.26 2.96
C LYS A 213 -10.73 21.39 1.80
N LYS A 214 -9.46 20.99 1.83
CA LYS A 214 -8.80 20.16 0.81
C LYS A 214 -7.97 19.06 1.48
N PRO A 215 -8.60 18.18 2.28
CA PRO A 215 -7.87 17.08 2.93
C PRO A 215 -7.42 16.07 1.88
N VAL A 216 -6.25 15.49 2.09
CA VAL A 216 -5.72 14.39 1.27
C VAL A 216 -5.32 13.23 2.18
N VAL A 217 -5.71 12.02 1.76
CA VAL A 217 -5.31 10.77 2.39
C VAL A 217 -4.29 10.08 1.49
N VAL A 218 -3.17 9.66 2.05
CA VAL A 218 -2.14 8.87 1.39
C VAL A 218 -2.10 7.50 2.05
N LEU A 219 -2.34 6.47 1.25
CA LEU A 219 -2.44 5.07 1.68
C LEU A 219 -1.30 4.24 1.12
#